data_5a0a5c9057aa07d3f587ad5e2fc6ae3b
#
_entry.id   5a0a5c9057aa07d3f587ad5e2fc6ae3b
#
_cell.length_a   1.000
_cell.length_b   1.000
_cell.length_c   1.000
_cell.angle_alpha   90.00
_cell.angle_beta   90.00
_cell.angle_gamma   90.00
#
_symmetry.space_group_name_H-M   'P 1'
#
loop_
_entity.id
_entity.type
_entity.pdbx_description
1 polymer ?
#
loop_
_entity_poly.entity_id
_entity_poly.type
_entity_poly.pdbx_seq_one_letter_code
_entity_poly.pdbx_strand_id
1 'polypeptide(L)' 'MNVLLRNPRRTIHISGCRTVSSLLDELGLNREAHLVIRNGTLVPGDGRLEDDDTIEVRPVISGGAT' A
#
# COMPACT_ATOMS: atom_id res chain seq x y z
N MET A 1 3.92 -10.22 -4.87
CA MET A 1 2.70 -9.80 -4.16
C MET A 1 1.72 -9.17 -5.12
N ASN A 2 0.46 -9.32 -4.82
CA ASN A 2 -0.58 -8.66 -5.57
C ASN A 2 -0.95 -7.39 -4.83
N VAL A 3 -0.94 -6.26 -5.53
CA VAL A 3 -1.17 -4.96 -4.93
C VAL A 3 -2.43 -4.35 -5.55
N LEU A 4 -3.44 -4.17 -4.71
CA LEU A 4 -4.69 -3.57 -5.15
C LEU A 4 -4.62 -2.07 -4.91
N LEU A 5 -4.83 -1.32 -5.96
CA LEU A 5 -4.83 0.14 -5.89
C LEU A 5 -6.24 0.66 -6.12
N ARG A 6 -6.49 1.86 -5.64
CA ARG A 6 -7.75 2.54 -5.87
C ARG A 6 -7.49 3.85 -6.60
N ASN A 7 -8.49 4.30 -7.33
CA ASN A 7 -8.49 5.58 -8.04
C ASN A 7 -7.45 5.66 -9.16
N PRO A 8 -7.55 4.85 -10.21
CA PRO A 8 -8.61 3.89 -10.44
C PRO A 8 -8.33 2.56 -9.78
N ARG A 9 -9.36 1.79 -9.58
CA ARG A 9 -9.23 0.47 -8.98
C ARG A 9 -8.52 -0.46 -9.95
N ARG A 10 -7.40 -1.00 -9.52
CA ARG A 10 -6.63 -1.92 -10.36
C ARG A 10 -5.74 -2.78 -9.48
N THR A 11 -5.30 -3.89 -10.04
CA THR A 11 -4.38 -4.79 -9.36
C THR A 11 -3.09 -4.84 -10.17
N ILE A 12 -1.96 -4.69 -9.49
CA ILE A 12 -0.66 -4.89 -10.12
C ILE A 12 0.06 -6.00 -9.38
N HIS A 13 1.02 -6.62 -10.05
CA HIS A 13 1.81 -7.69 -9.47
C HIS A 13 3.25 -7.22 -9.33
N ILE A 14 3.79 -7.34 -8.13
CA ILE A 14 5.16 -6.92 -7.84
C ILE A 14 5.87 -8.10 -7.17
N SER A 15 7.06 -8.42 -7.65
CA SER A 15 7.85 -9.50 -7.09
C SER A 15 8.87 -8.97 -6.10
N GLY A 16 9.19 -9.78 -5.11
CA GLY A 16 10.23 -9.45 -4.14
C GLY A 16 9.67 -8.91 -2.85
N CYS A 17 10.47 -9.03 -1.80
CA CYS A 17 10.10 -8.54 -0.47
C CYS A 17 10.53 -7.10 -0.33
N ARG A 18 9.74 -6.32 0.39
CA ARG A 18 10.07 -4.91 0.61
C ARG A 18 9.30 -4.39 1.81
N THR A 19 9.63 -3.16 2.23
CA THR A 19 8.86 -2.52 3.28
C THR A 19 7.70 -1.75 2.66
N VAL A 20 6.73 -1.37 3.50
CA VAL A 20 5.62 -0.55 3.06
C VAL A 20 6.12 0.76 2.45
N SER A 21 7.08 1.40 3.12
CA SER A 21 7.63 2.66 2.60
C SER A 21 8.27 2.47 1.23
N SER A 22 9.02 1.40 1.05
CA SER A 22 9.66 1.13 -0.21
C SER A 22 8.63 0.87 -1.31
N LEU A 23 7.57 0.15 -0.98
CA LEU A 23 6.51 -0.11 -1.95
C LEU A 23 5.85 1.19 -2.40
N LEU A 24 5.49 2.07 -1.45
CA LEU A 24 4.83 3.31 -1.80
C LEU A 24 5.76 4.22 -2.60
N ASP A 25 7.04 4.26 -2.26
CA ASP A 25 8.01 5.03 -3.04
C ASP A 25 8.09 4.51 -4.47
N GLU A 26 8.10 3.20 -4.63
CA GLU A 26 8.17 2.61 -5.96
C GLU A 26 6.94 2.94 -6.78
N LEU A 27 5.78 3.02 -6.14
CA LEU A 27 4.53 3.35 -6.81
C LEU A 27 4.35 4.85 -7.00
N GLY A 28 5.24 5.67 -6.44
CA GLY A 28 5.12 7.11 -6.54
C GLY A 28 4.02 7.68 -5.66
N LEU A 29 3.68 7.00 -4.58
CA LEU A 29 2.59 7.41 -3.70
C LEU A 29 3.15 8.01 -2.40
N ASN A 30 2.43 8.98 -1.86
CA ASN A 30 2.83 9.65 -0.63
C ASN A 30 2.44 8.78 0.57
N ARG A 31 3.43 8.44 1.39
CA ARG A 31 3.19 7.59 2.56
C ARG A 31 2.21 8.19 3.55
N GLU A 32 2.15 9.50 3.62
CA GLU A 32 1.28 10.18 4.57
C GLU A 32 -0.17 10.23 4.09
N ALA A 33 -0.38 9.94 2.83
CA ALA A 33 -1.70 9.99 2.23
C ALA A 33 -2.28 8.62 1.90
N HIS A 34 -1.60 7.56 2.30
CA HIS A 34 -2.03 6.21 1.95
C HIS A 34 -1.85 5.26 3.12
N LEU A 35 -2.78 4.32 3.23
CA LEU A 35 -2.70 3.22 4.18
C LEU A 35 -2.42 1.94 3.42
N VAL A 36 -1.64 1.06 4.02
CA VAL A 36 -1.31 -0.22 3.41
C VAL A 36 -1.84 -1.33 4.30
N ILE A 37 -2.60 -2.23 3.69
CA ILE A 37 -3.22 -3.36 4.37
C ILE A 37 -2.61 -4.62 3.79
N ARG A 38 -2.06 -5.46 4.64
CA ARG A 38 -1.43 -6.71 4.24
C ARG A 38 -2.30 -7.87 4.73
N ASN A 39 -2.83 -8.62 3.79
CA ASN A 39 -3.65 -9.79 4.11
C ASN A 39 -4.75 -9.45 5.13
N GLY A 40 -5.37 -8.29 4.97
CA GLY A 40 -6.44 -7.86 5.84
C GLY A 40 -6.02 -7.12 7.10
N THR A 41 -4.73 -6.92 7.31
CA THR A 41 -4.23 -6.26 8.51
C THR A 41 -3.47 -5.00 8.13
N LEU A 42 -3.78 -3.91 8.79
CA LEU A 42 -3.08 -2.65 8.57
C LEU A 42 -1.64 -2.76 9.04
N VAL A 43 -0.69 -2.31 8.23
CA VAL A 43 0.73 -2.34 8.58
C VAL A 43 1.33 -0.96 8.53
N PRO A 44 2.27 -0.67 9.44
CA PRO A 44 2.94 0.64 9.47
C PRO A 44 3.98 0.75 8.37
N GLY A 45 4.53 1.95 8.22
CA GLY A 45 5.48 2.24 7.13
C GLY A 45 6.73 1.39 7.13
N ASP A 46 7.17 0.91 8.28
CA ASP A 46 8.35 0.05 8.38
C ASP A 46 7.98 -1.44 8.36
N GLY A 47 6.72 -1.77 8.15
CA GLY A 47 6.29 -3.15 8.08
C GLY A 47 6.83 -3.85 6.86
N ARG A 48 7.09 -5.15 6.97
CA ARG A 48 7.64 -5.93 5.88
C ARG A 48 6.53 -6.58 5.07
N LEU A 49 6.73 -6.59 3.77
CA LEU A 49 5.81 -7.23 2.83
C LEU A 49 6.56 -8.37 2.16
N GLU A 50 5.89 -9.52 2.03
CA GLU A 50 6.48 -10.71 1.44
C GLU A 50 5.96 -10.93 0.02
N ASP A 51 6.65 -11.76 -0.72
CA ASP A 51 6.36 -11.95 -2.13
C ASP A 51 4.99 -12.55 -2.39
N ASP A 52 4.46 -13.31 -1.44
CA ASP A 52 3.16 -13.97 -1.63
C ASP A 52 2.03 -13.25 -0.91
N ASP A 53 2.26 -12.03 -0.44
CA ASP A 53 1.22 -11.28 0.25
C ASP A 53 0.21 -10.68 -0.71
N THR A 54 -0.98 -10.43 -0.20
CA THR A 54 -2.00 -9.64 -0.88
C THR A 54 -2.05 -8.29 -0.19
N ILE A 55 -1.75 -7.24 -0.93
CA ILE A 55 -1.62 -5.90 -0.40
C ILE A 55 -2.73 -5.02 -0.96
N GLU A 56 -3.29 -4.20 -0.10
CA GLU A 56 -4.27 -3.20 -0.52
C GLU A 56 -3.74 -1.84 -0.13
N VAL A 57 -3.71 -0.90 -1.07
CA VAL A 57 -3.29 0.48 -0.81
C VAL A 57 -4.53 1.36 -0.89
N ARG A 58 -4.85 2.03 0.19
CA ARG A 58 -6.04 2.86 0.28
C ARG A 58 -5.66 4.31 0.52
N PRO A 59 -6.23 5.24 -0.23
CA PRO A 59 -5.98 6.65 0.03
C PRO A 59 -6.64 7.08 1.34
N VAL A 60 -5.97 7.97 2.05
CA VAL A 60 -6.51 8.57 3.27
C VAL A 60 -7.06 9.93 2.87
N ILE A 61 -8.34 10.11 3.10
CA ILE A 61 -8.96 11.42 2.84
C ILE A 61 -8.93 12.17 4.14
N SER A 62 -7.88 12.96 4.31
CA SER A 62 -7.73 13.76 5.51
C SER A 62 -8.25 15.15 5.26
N GLY A 63 -8.54 15.83 6.28
CA GLY A 63 -8.92 17.22 6.18
C GLY A 63 -10.31 17.43 5.70
N GLY A 64 -10.92 16.40 5.25
CA GLY A 64 -12.28 16.56 4.87
C GLY A 64 -13.11 17.08 5.97
N ALA A 65 -12.61 16.99 7.12
CA ALA A 65 -13.32 17.45 8.28
C ALA A 65 -13.65 18.91 8.22
N THR A 66 -13.07 19.59 7.42
CA THR A 66 -13.46 20.97 7.49
C THR A 66 -14.56 21.35 6.65
#